data_885e09c2a78d42a19843debda428e5a7
#
_entry.id   885e09c2a78d42a19843debda428e5a7
#
_cell.length_a   1.000
_cell.length_b   1.000
_cell.length_c   1.000
_cell.angle_alpha   90.00
_cell.angle_beta   90.00
_cell.angle_gamma   90.00
#
_symmetry.space_group_name_H-M   'P 1'
#
loop_
_entity.id
_entity.type
_entity.pdbx_description
1 polymer ?
#
loop_
_entity_poly.entity_id
_entity_poly.type
_entity_poly.pdbx_seq_one_letter_code
_entity_poly.pdbx_strand_id
1 'polypeptide(L)'
;MSRGVEFGVLVHTRHLIRDDGLAPSFETMWEEVALAEKLGMDHVWVGDSVTVLDRARGDCLALMASIAMKTNRVKVGTVPLLPAMRSPVLLAHTLATLDVISQGRILIGASVAPSLPYIQRQFEACGVPYAEKAGRLSESIEIMKRLWMEKTVNFEGKYHKLQDVGILPHPIQQPSIPVWVTADRSENAFKRVARLADGWFTSGSRPVEKFAINRSKIHAYAETYGRRNWDLPSGIYATFNLNTNREKAMEEGWKWAVDFFRQPKANLDHLFTIFGTPDDCVRLLQSYIDAGLTAVVARLASSDVERQMRLLIEEVKPRLRPRAV
;
A
#
# COMPACT_ATOMS: atom_id res chain seq x y z
N MET A 1 12.41 -22.08 -5.95
CA MET A 1 12.01 -22.09 -4.54
C MET A 1 10.84 -21.14 -4.37
N SER A 2 9.67 -21.60 -3.88
CA SER A 2 8.54 -20.73 -3.62
C SER A 2 8.94 -19.71 -2.54
N ARG A 3 8.82 -18.41 -2.84
CA ARG A 3 9.05 -17.36 -1.84
C ARG A 3 7.92 -17.42 -0.81
N GLY A 4 8.27 -17.38 0.48
CA GLY A 4 7.29 -17.24 1.55
C GLY A 4 6.52 -15.92 1.41
N VAL A 5 5.40 -15.79 2.13
CA VAL A 5 4.63 -14.53 2.17
C VAL A 5 5.45 -13.41 2.83
N GLU A 6 5.48 -12.24 2.19
CA GLU A 6 6.14 -11.05 2.73
C GLU A 6 5.21 -10.34 3.73
N PHE A 7 5.78 -9.83 4.82
CA PHE A 7 5.06 -9.08 5.85
C PHE A 7 5.57 -7.66 5.97
N GLY A 8 4.67 -6.70 5.96
CA GLY A 8 5.00 -5.33 6.24
C GLY A 8 3.99 -4.63 7.15
N VAL A 9 4.40 -3.52 7.70
CA VAL A 9 3.59 -2.68 8.57
C VAL A 9 3.31 -1.34 7.92
N LEU A 10 2.06 -0.89 8.02
CA LEU A 10 1.72 0.51 7.79
C LEU A 10 1.97 1.27 9.08
N VAL A 11 3.03 2.08 9.12
CA VAL A 11 3.34 2.89 10.29
C VAL A 11 2.31 4.00 10.52
N HIS A 12 2.11 4.34 11.78
CA HIS A 12 1.12 5.30 12.20
C HIS A 12 1.60 6.73 11.92
N THR A 13 1.24 7.27 10.76
CA THR A 13 1.55 8.66 10.37
C THR A 13 0.42 9.66 10.68
N ARG A 14 -0.71 9.18 11.19
CA ARG A 14 -1.76 10.02 11.78
C ARG A 14 -1.40 10.24 13.25
N HIS A 15 -1.76 11.38 13.82
CA HIS A 15 -1.42 11.77 15.19
C HIS A 15 0.05 12.17 15.40
N LEU A 16 0.76 12.52 14.33
CA LEU A 16 2.07 13.13 14.44
C LEU A 16 2.03 14.55 15.02
N ILE A 17 0.84 15.18 15.05
CA ILE A 17 0.59 16.40 15.82
C ILE A 17 -0.17 16.00 17.09
N ARG A 18 0.35 16.43 18.22
CA ARG A 18 -0.31 16.32 19.51
C ARG A 18 -1.51 17.27 19.55
N ASP A 19 -2.55 16.88 20.31
CA ASP A 19 -3.76 17.72 20.50
C ASP A 19 -3.45 19.06 21.17
N ASP A 20 -2.27 19.22 21.78
CA ASP A 20 -1.78 20.45 22.40
C ASP A 20 -1.18 21.46 21.41
N GLY A 21 -1.20 21.18 20.12
CA GLY A 21 -0.67 22.06 19.07
C GLY A 21 0.85 22.19 19.02
N LEU A 22 1.57 21.43 19.84
CA LEU A 22 3.03 21.40 19.82
C LEU A 22 3.54 20.72 18.55
N ALA A 23 4.79 21.01 18.19
CA ALA A 23 5.42 20.46 17.00
C ALA A 23 5.28 18.94 16.92
N PRO A 24 4.93 18.39 15.75
CA PRO A 24 4.76 16.95 15.59
C PRO A 24 6.06 16.24 15.93
N SER A 25 5.95 15.16 16.69
CA SER A 25 7.07 14.25 16.90
C SER A 25 6.96 13.08 15.91
N PHE A 26 7.97 12.91 15.08
CA PHE A 26 8.13 11.72 14.26
C PHE A 26 8.85 10.58 14.98
N GLU A 27 9.22 10.78 16.22
CA GLU A 27 10.03 9.85 17.00
C GLU A 27 9.37 8.47 17.11
N THR A 28 8.11 8.41 17.50
CA THR A 28 7.34 7.16 17.56
C THR A 28 7.28 6.45 16.22
N MET A 29 7.13 7.19 15.10
CA MET A 29 7.17 6.59 13.78
C MET A 29 8.53 5.96 13.48
N TRP A 30 9.62 6.61 13.85
CA TRP A 30 10.95 6.07 13.62
C TRP A 30 11.26 4.89 14.54
N GLU A 31 10.74 4.87 15.76
CA GLU A 31 10.82 3.69 16.65
C GLU A 31 10.07 2.51 16.05
N GLU A 32 8.86 2.69 15.52
CA GLU A 32 8.10 1.67 14.82
C GLU A 32 8.87 1.13 13.59
N VAL A 33 9.50 2.01 12.81
CA VAL A 33 10.31 1.66 11.63
C VAL A 33 11.55 0.86 12.03
N ALA A 34 12.29 1.31 13.03
CA ALA A 34 13.48 0.62 13.53
C ALA A 34 13.14 -0.77 14.09
N LEU A 35 12.02 -0.87 14.79
CA LEU A 35 11.51 -2.14 15.31
C LEU A 35 11.11 -3.08 14.18
N ALA A 36 10.41 -2.60 13.15
CA ALA A 36 10.03 -3.39 11.99
C ALA A 36 11.27 -3.99 11.29
N GLU A 37 12.31 -3.19 11.10
CA GLU A 37 13.58 -3.67 10.51
C GLU A 37 14.28 -4.68 11.42
N LYS A 38 14.34 -4.42 12.72
CA LYS A 38 14.95 -5.32 13.74
C LYS A 38 14.24 -6.67 13.81
N LEU A 39 12.91 -6.69 13.76
CA LEU A 39 12.11 -7.91 13.81
C LEU A 39 12.12 -8.70 12.47
N GLY A 40 12.72 -8.19 11.42
CA GLY A 40 12.80 -8.91 10.15
C GLY A 40 11.54 -8.77 9.27
N MET A 41 10.78 -7.70 9.42
CA MET A 41 9.73 -7.38 8.45
C MET A 41 10.33 -7.11 7.06
N ASP A 42 9.57 -7.39 6.02
CA ASP A 42 10.03 -7.30 4.64
C ASP A 42 9.86 -5.87 4.09
N HIS A 43 8.82 -5.15 4.55
CA HIS A 43 8.52 -3.80 4.09
C HIS A 43 7.82 -2.94 5.15
N VAL A 44 8.01 -1.62 5.02
CA VAL A 44 7.37 -0.56 5.81
C VAL A 44 6.58 0.34 4.86
N TRP A 45 5.38 0.72 5.26
CA TRP A 45 4.46 1.48 4.43
C TRP A 45 4.00 2.76 5.10
N VAL A 46 3.80 3.80 4.30
CA VAL A 46 3.14 5.05 4.71
C VAL A 46 1.89 5.29 3.85
N GLY A 47 0.92 6.01 4.40
CA GLY A 47 -0.28 6.39 3.65
C GLY A 47 -0.16 7.79 3.07
N ASP A 48 -0.82 8.03 1.93
CA ASP A 48 -0.91 9.33 1.28
C ASP A 48 -2.21 10.06 1.64
N SER A 49 -2.10 11.35 1.95
CA SER A 49 -3.24 12.26 2.15
C SER A 49 -2.70 13.70 2.16
N VAL A 50 -3.22 14.54 1.30
CA VAL A 50 -2.72 15.92 1.14
C VAL A 50 -3.37 16.88 2.14
N THR A 51 -4.69 16.81 2.28
CA THR A 51 -5.42 17.69 3.18
C THR A 51 -6.26 16.87 4.16
N VAL A 52 -6.05 17.11 5.46
CA VAL A 52 -6.85 16.51 6.53
C VAL A 52 -7.11 17.59 7.55
N LEU A 53 -8.37 17.95 7.73
CA LEU A 53 -8.76 19.08 8.59
C LEU A 53 -8.54 18.84 10.08
N ASP A 54 -8.58 17.56 10.50
CA ASP A 54 -8.61 17.18 11.90
C ASP A 54 -7.44 16.32 12.35
N ARG A 55 -6.49 16.05 11.45
CA ARG A 55 -5.32 15.20 11.75
C ARG A 55 -4.15 15.58 10.87
N ALA A 56 -3.05 15.92 11.49
CA ALA A 56 -1.83 16.13 10.74
C ALA A 56 -1.29 14.81 10.20
N ARG A 57 -0.87 14.89 8.96
CA ARG A 57 -0.15 13.81 8.31
C ARG A 57 1.00 14.42 7.52
N GLY A 58 2.19 13.85 7.65
CA GLY A 58 3.31 14.24 6.81
C GLY A 58 3.08 13.85 5.35
N ASP A 59 3.72 14.57 4.42
CA ASP A 59 3.75 14.15 3.02
C ASP A 59 4.40 12.77 2.89
N CYS A 60 3.75 11.87 2.17
CA CYS A 60 4.19 10.47 2.09
C CYS A 60 5.57 10.30 1.45
N LEU A 61 5.93 11.13 0.46
CA LEU A 61 7.22 11.04 -0.23
C LEU A 61 8.36 11.54 0.67
N ALA A 62 8.12 12.62 1.44
CA ALA A 62 9.07 13.11 2.44
C ALA A 62 9.28 12.07 3.57
N LEU A 63 8.20 11.42 4.02
CA LEU A 63 8.28 10.33 5.00
C LEU A 63 9.05 9.13 4.44
N MET A 64 8.79 8.73 3.19
CA MET A 64 9.54 7.66 2.54
C MET A 64 11.03 7.96 2.48
N ALA A 65 11.42 9.21 2.15
CA ALA A 65 12.83 9.63 2.17
C ALA A 65 13.46 9.46 3.55
N SER A 66 12.77 9.92 4.60
CA SER A 66 13.28 9.82 5.98
C SER A 66 13.43 8.36 6.44
N ILE A 67 12.47 7.49 6.09
CA ILE A 67 12.50 6.06 6.39
C ILE A 67 13.64 5.39 5.62
N ALA A 68 13.80 5.70 4.32
CA ALA A 68 14.85 5.12 3.49
C ALA A 68 16.25 5.42 4.03
N MET A 69 16.46 6.63 4.58
CA MET A 69 17.74 7.03 5.19
C MET A 69 18.00 6.39 6.56
N LYS A 70 16.94 5.97 7.27
CA LYS A 70 17.06 5.35 8.60
C LYS A 70 17.04 3.83 8.60
N THR A 71 16.90 3.22 7.42
CA THR A 71 16.82 1.76 7.23
C THR A 71 17.79 1.27 6.18
N ASN A 72 18.16 -0.02 6.26
CA ASN A 72 19.12 -0.61 5.33
C ASN A 72 18.54 -1.79 4.52
N ARG A 73 17.50 -2.46 5.03
CA ARG A 73 16.99 -3.72 4.47
C ARG A 73 15.53 -3.66 4.05
N VAL A 74 14.66 -3.12 4.90
CA VAL A 74 13.22 -3.10 4.61
C VAL A 74 12.93 -2.32 3.34
N LYS A 75 12.02 -2.84 2.51
CA LYS A 75 11.45 -2.07 1.41
C LYS A 75 10.60 -0.95 1.97
N VAL A 76 10.60 0.20 1.33
CA VAL A 76 9.86 1.40 1.76
C VAL A 76 8.79 1.70 0.73
N GLY A 77 7.54 1.68 1.16
CA GLY A 77 6.42 1.84 0.26
C GLY A 77 5.37 2.84 0.71
N THR A 78 4.47 3.15 -0.19
CA THR A 78 3.26 3.91 0.11
C THR A 78 2.02 3.13 -0.29
N VAL A 79 1.03 3.05 0.62
CA VAL A 79 -0.27 2.40 0.37
C VAL A 79 -1.40 3.13 1.12
N PRO A 80 -2.32 3.76 0.35
CA PRO A 80 -2.19 4.05 -1.09
C PRO A 80 -1.34 5.29 -1.37
N LEU A 81 -0.71 5.33 -2.54
CA LEU A 81 -0.33 6.56 -3.22
C LEU A 81 -1.47 6.98 -4.13
N LEU A 82 -1.70 8.28 -4.28
CA LEU A 82 -2.71 8.86 -5.17
C LEU A 82 -2.05 9.63 -6.33
N PRO A 83 -1.48 8.96 -7.34
CA PRO A 83 -0.73 9.60 -8.41
C PRO A 83 -1.57 10.62 -9.20
N ALA A 84 -2.87 10.39 -9.32
CA ALA A 84 -3.79 11.26 -10.05
C ALA A 84 -3.86 12.71 -9.51
N MET A 85 -3.44 12.94 -8.26
CA MET A 85 -3.39 14.29 -7.67
C MET A 85 -2.09 15.04 -7.96
N ARG A 86 -1.13 14.45 -8.67
CA ARG A 86 0.22 14.98 -8.87
C ARG A 86 0.58 15.01 -10.36
N SER A 87 1.54 15.86 -10.73
CA SER A 87 2.19 15.75 -12.03
C SER A 87 2.93 14.42 -12.13
N PRO A 88 2.66 13.59 -13.14
CA PRO A 88 3.33 12.30 -13.30
C PRO A 88 4.84 12.44 -13.56
N VAL A 89 5.29 13.54 -14.17
CA VAL A 89 6.71 13.81 -14.44
C VAL A 89 7.45 14.11 -13.12
N LEU A 90 6.90 15.03 -12.31
CA LEU A 90 7.50 15.36 -11.01
C LEU A 90 7.48 14.13 -10.08
N LEU A 91 6.39 13.38 -10.09
CA LEU A 91 6.27 12.18 -9.27
C LEU A 91 7.28 11.11 -9.71
N ALA A 92 7.43 10.87 -11.01
CA ALA A 92 8.41 9.93 -11.55
C ALA A 92 9.84 10.31 -11.14
N HIS A 93 10.21 11.60 -11.25
CA HIS A 93 11.52 12.11 -10.86
C HIS A 93 11.78 11.94 -9.35
N THR A 94 10.81 12.32 -8.50
CA THR A 94 10.92 12.16 -7.05
C THR A 94 11.09 10.69 -6.66
N LEU A 95 10.27 9.79 -7.22
CA LEU A 95 10.34 8.36 -6.92
C LEU A 95 11.64 7.71 -7.41
N ALA A 96 12.15 8.13 -8.59
CA ALA A 96 13.46 7.68 -9.07
C ALA A 96 14.60 8.14 -8.13
N THR A 97 14.53 9.38 -7.64
CA THR A 97 15.49 9.89 -6.65
C THR A 97 15.40 9.11 -5.34
N LEU A 98 14.20 8.82 -4.86
CA LEU A 98 13.99 8.00 -3.67
C LEU A 98 14.53 6.57 -3.85
N ASP A 99 14.39 6.01 -5.04
CA ASP A 99 14.90 4.68 -5.35
C ASP A 99 16.44 4.64 -5.29
N VAL A 100 17.10 5.67 -5.80
CA VAL A 100 18.56 5.84 -5.65
C VAL A 100 18.96 6.00 -4.18
N ILE A 101 18.30 6.88 -3.44
CA ILE A 101 18.57 7.11 -2.01
C ILE A 101 18.42 5.81 -1.22
N SER A 102 17.38 5.06 -1.50
CA SER A 102 17.06 3.80 -0.81
C SER A 102 17.87 2.59 -1.31
N GLN A 103 18.70 2.75 -2.34
CA GLN A 103 19.41 1.66 -2.99
C GLN A 103 18.46 0.56 -3.53
N GLY A 104 17.39 0.99 -4.23
CA GLY A 104 16.47 0.08 -4.92
C GLY A 104 15.45 -0.59 -3.98
N ARG A 105 15.02 0.08 -2.91
CA ARG A 105 14.04 -0.47 -1.95
C ARG A 105 12.64 0.16 -2.02
N ILE A 106 12.37 1.00 -3.02
CA ILE A 106 11.07 1.67 -3.15
C ILE A 106 10.01 0.72 -3.72
N LEU A 107 8.80 0.82 -3.19
CA LEU A 107 7.62 0.06 -3.63
C LEU A 107 6.39 0.96 -3.62
N ILE A 108 5.58 0.90 -4.66
CA ILE A 108 4.43 1.80 -4.82
C ILE A 108 3.13 0.99 -4.79
N GLY A 109 2.23 1.36 -3.86
CA GLY A 109 0.85 0.88 -3.85
C GLY A 109 -0.09 1.99 -4.32
N ALA A 110 -0.38 2.06 -5.61
CA ALA A 110 -1.19 3.11 -6.22
C ALA A 110 -2.69 2.84 -6.15
N SER A 111 -3.50 3.88 -5.97
CA SER A 111 -4.97 3.78 -5.86
C SER A 111 -5.67 4.97 -6.51
N VAL A 112 -6.95 4.74 -6.86
CA VAL A 112 -7.90 5.81 -7.21
C VAL A 112 -8.53 6.47 -5.97
N ALA A 113 -8.28 5.96 -4.77
CA ALA A 113 -8.96 6.27 -3.51
C ALA A 113 -10.48 5.92 -3.50
N PRO A 114 -11.08 5.71 -2.31
CA PRO A 114 -12.51 5.49 -2.17
C PRO A 114 -13.32 6.75 -2.47
N SER A 115 -14.62 6.55 -2.78
CA SER A 115 -15.55 7.66 -3.01
C SER A 115 -16.08 8.19 -1.69
N LEU A 116 -15.32 9.10 -1.08
CA LEU A 116 -15.66 9.76 0.18
C LEU A 116 -15.57 11.28 0.02
N PRO A 117 -16.44 12.08 0.66
CA PRO A 117 -16.48 13.55 0.48
C PRO A 117 -15.14 14.23 0.78
N TYR A 118 -14.42 13.80 1.81
CA TYR A 118 -13.13 14.41 2.16
C TYR A 118 -12.05 14.08 1.12
N ILE A 119 -12.14 12.93 0.43
CA ILE A 119 -11.24 12.59 -0.69
C ILE A 119 -11.53 13.47 -1.90
N GLN A 120 -12.80 13.70 -2.22
CA GLN A 120 -13.17 14.62 -3.30
C GLN A 120 -12.57 16.00 -3.07
N ARG A 121 -12.71 16.56 -1.85
CA ARG A 121 -12.09 17.85 -1.50
C ARG A 121 -10.56 17.87 -1.67
N GLN A 122 -9.88 16.76 -1.42
CA GLN A 122 -8.43 16.67 -1.67
C GLN A 122 -8.08 16.80 -3.16
N PHE A 123 -8.83 16.11 -4.03
CA PHE A 123 -8.66 16.24 -5.48
C PHE A 123 -8.91 17.67 -5.96
N GLU A 124 -9.99 18.27 -5.51
CA GLU A 124 -10.36 19.67 -5.83
C GLU A 124 -9.27 20.66 -5.36
N ALA A 125 -8.76 20.49 -4.14
CA ALA A 125 -7.66 21.29 -3.60
C ALA A 125 -6.35 21.16 -4.40
N CYS A 126 -6.15 20.02 -5.06
CA CYS A 126 -5.02 19.78 -5.96
C CYS A 126 -5.31 20.21 -7.42
N GLY A 127 -6.45 20.87 -7.69
CA GLY A 127 -6.84 21.31 -9.02
C GLY A 127 -7.21 20.17 -9.98
N VAL A 128 -7.57 19.01 -9.44
CA VAL A 128 -7.89 17.81 -10.24
C VAL A 128 -9.37 17.48 -10.13
N PRO A 129 -10.13 17.46 -11.24
CA PRO A 129 -11.52 17.02 -11.25
C PRO A 129 -11.63 15.58 -10.74
N TYR A 130 -12.42 15.37 -9.68
CA TYR A 130 -12.54 14.05 -9.03
C TYR A 130 -13.00 12.94 -9.99
N ALA A 131 -13.86 13.27 -10.96
CA ALA A 131 -14.34 12.31 -11.96
C ALA A 131 -13.21 11.73 -12.85
N GLU A 132 -12.09 12.44 -12.98
CA GLU A 132 -10.96 12.07 -13.84
C GLU A 132 -9.95 11.14 -13.14
N LYS A 133 -10.08 10.92 -11.83
CA LYS A 133 -9.09 10.20 -11.00
C LYS A 133 -8.64 8.85 -11.56
N ALA A 134 -9.56 8.08 -12.13
CA ALA A 134 -9.26 6.74 -12.64
C ALA A 134 -8.47 6.76 -13.95
N GLY A 135 -8.80 7.68 -14.84
CA GLY A 135 -8.08 7.87 -16.12
C GLY A 135 -6.70 8.48 -15.87
N ARG A 136 -6.64 9.54 -15.06
CA ARG A 136 -5.35 10.18 -14.68
C ARG A 136 -4.40 9.18 -14.00
N LEU A 137 -4.91 8.31 -13.11
CA LEU A 137 -4.09 7.25 -12.52
C LEU A 137 -3.48 6.33 -13.59
N SER A 138 -4.27 5.95 -14.58
CA SER A 138 -3.78 5.06 -15.65
C SER A 138 -2.68 5.71 -16.47
N GLU A 139 -2.89 6.94 -16.92
CA GLU A 139 -1.88 7.69 -17.67
C GLU A 139 -0.65 7.99 -16.80
N SER A 140 -0.84 8.34 -15.52
CA SER A 140 0.29 8.59 -14.61
C SER A 140 1.19 7.36 -14.44
N ILE A 141 0.62 6.16 -14.27
CA ILE A 141 1.41 4.93 -14.15
C ILE A 141 2.19 4.67 -15.45
N GLU A 142 1.54 4.83 -16.59
CA GLU A 142 2.17 4.62 -17.89
C GLU A 142 3.31 5.60 -18.12
N ILE A 143 3.08 6.90 -17.89
CA ILE A 143 4.09 7.96 -18.01
C ILE A 143 5.27 7.70 -17.07
N MET A 144 5.01 7.42 -15.78
CA MET A 144 6.07 7.16 -14.82
C MET A 144 6.94 5.98 -15.25
N LYS A 145 6.33 4.85 -15.63
CA LYS A 145 7.08 3.67 -16.07
C LYS A 145 7.92 3.96 -17.32
N ARG A 146 7.36 4.69 -18.30
CA ARG A 146 8.11 5.08 -19.49
C ARG A 146 9.28 5.99 -19.16
N LEU A 147 9.09 7.00 -18.30
CA LEU A 147 10.16 7.91 -17.85
C LEU A 147 11.28 7.18 -17.08
N TRP A 148 10.98 6.07 -16.42
CA TRP A 148 12.01 5.26 -15.75
C TRP A 148 12.80 4.35 -16.68
N MET A 149 12.24 4.01 -17.85
CA MET A 149 12.83 3.04 -18.79
C MET A 149 13.40 3.69 -20.05
N GLU A 150 12.82 4.83 -20.49
CA GLU A 150 13.14 5.48 -21.76
C GLU A 150 13.94 6.76 -21.52
N LYS A 151 14.90 7.05 -22.41
CA LYS A 151 15.67 8.30 -22.36
C LYS A 151 14.78 9.53 -22.55
N THR A 152 13.80 9.44 -23.43
CA THR A 152 12.86 10.52 -23.79
C THR A 152 11.49 9.91 -24.02
N VAL A 153 10.45 10.56 -23.55
CA VAL A 153 9.05 10.13 -23.66
C VAL A 153 8.24 11.18 -24.39
N ASN A 154 7.59 10.75 -25.45
CA ASN A 154 6.48 11.46 -26.09
C ASN A 154 5.19 10.74 -25.71
N PHE A 155 4.22 11.46 -25.16
CA PHE A 155 2.95 10.91 -24.69
C PHE A 155 1.80 11.83 -25.08
N GLU A 156 0.77 11.26 -25.69
CA GLU A 156 -0.47 11.97 -26.03
C GLU A 156 -1.66 11.21 -25.45
N GLY A 157 -2.05 11.61 -24.25
CA GLY A 157 -3.19 11.07 -23.55
C GLY A 157 -4.35 12.06 -23.47
N LYS A 158 -5.41 11.63 -22.79
CA LYS A 158 -6.56 12.50 -22.53
C LYS A 158 -6.24 13.60 -21.50
N TYR A 159 -5.39 13.29 -20.53
CA TYR A 159 -5.12 14.16 -19.37
C TYR A 159 -3.71 14.73 -19.37
N HIS A 160 -2.79 14.10 -20.05
CA HIS A 160 -1.38 14.50 -20.09
C HIS A 160 -0.86 14.48 -21.53
N LYS A 161 -0.05 15.48 -21.87
CA LYS A 161 0.69 15.54 -23.13
C LYS A 161 2.14 15.86 -22.81
N LEU A 162 3.06 15.06 -23.33
CA LEU A 162 4.50 15.23 -23.17
C LEU A 162 5.16 15.22 -24.54
N GLN A 163 6.15 16.08 -24.73
CA GLN A 163 6.98 16.11 -25.91
C GLN A 163 8.44 16.19 -25.49
N ASP A 164 9.23 15.19 -25.90
CA ASP A 164 10.66 15.05 -25.63
C ASP A 164 11.06 15.24 -24.16
N VAL A 165 10.27 14.63 -23.24
CA VAL A 165 10.49 14.72 -21.80
C VAL A 165 11.31 13.52 -21.32
N GLY A 166 12.41 13.78 -20.61
CA GLY A 166 13.19 12.77 -19.89
C GLY A 166 13.43 13.18 -18.44
N ILE A 167 13.86 12.26 -17.62
CA ILE A 167 14.27 12.49 -16.23
C ILE A 167 15.61 11.84 -15.93
N LEU A 168 16.34 12.41 -14.99
CA LEU A 168 17.53 11.82 -14.37
C LEU A 168 17.51 12.19 -12.88
N PRO A 169 17.92 11.27 -11.96
CA PRO A 169 18.43 9.92 -12.26
C PRO A 169 17.31 8.99 -12.74
N HIS A 170 17.69 7.89 -13.38
CA HIS A 170 16.81 6.72 -13.53
C HIS A 170 16.81 5.90 -12.24
N PRO A 171 15.76 5.10 -11.95
CA PRO A 171 15.76 4.19 -10.81
C PRO A 171 16.89 3.15 -10.90
N ILE A 172 17.33 2.67 -9.74
CA ILE A 172 18.23 1.51 -9.65
C ILE A 172 17.49 0.22 -10.00
N GLN A 173 16.24 0.12 -9.58
CA GLN A 173 15.40 -1.06 -9.85
C GLN A 173 15.12 -1.20 -11.35
N GLN A 174 15.29 -2.42 -11.88
CA GLN A 174 15.08 -2.72 -13.29
C GLN A 174 13.91 -3.72 -13.45
N PRO A 175 13.08 -3.57 -14.48
CA PRO A 175 13.10 -2.50 -15.51
C PRO A 175 12.57 -1.15 -14.98
N SER A 176 11.89 -1.13 -13.83
CA SER A 176 11.31 0.06 -13.19
C SER A 176 11.02 -0.18 -11.72
N ILE A 177 10.68 0.87 -10.98
CA ILE A 177 10.14 0.75 -9.62
C ILE A 177 8.83 -0.06 -9.68
N PRO A 178 8.64 -1.09 -8.82
CA PRO A 178 7.41 -1.87 -8.81
C PRO A 178 6.18 -1.03 -8.42
N VAL A 179 5.16 -1.04 -9.27
CA VAL A 179 3.89 -0.35 -9.04
C VAL A 179 2.78 -1.40 -8.85
N TRP A 180 2.33 -1.55 -7.62
CA TRP A 180 1.15 -2.36 -7.30
C TRP A 180 -0.09 -1.47 -7.33
N VAL A 181 -1.19 -1.97 -7.86
CA VAL A 181 -2.41 -1.18 -8.03
C VAL A 181 -3.56 -1.81 -7.26
N THR A 182 -4.33 -0.97 -6.55
CA THR A 182 -5.49 -1.45 -5.79
C THR A 182 -6.70 -1.69 -6.69
N ALA A 183 -7.37 -2.83 -6.50
CA ALA A 183 -8.63 -3.17 -7.14
C ALA A 183 -9.46 -4.13 -6.28
N ASP A 184 -10.76 -3.82 -6.07
CA ASP A 184 -11.62 -4.61 -5.20
C ASP A 184 -12.96 -5.02 -5.84
N ARG A 185 -13.55 -4.19 -6.72
CA ARG A 185 -14.94 -4.36 -7.17
C ARG A 185 -15.17 -4.05 -8.65
N SER A 186 -14.38 -3.17 -9.25
CA SER A 186 -14.64 -2.65 -10.60
C SER A 186 -13.85 -3.43 -11.64
N GLU A 187 -14.54 -3.89 -12.68
CA GLU A 187 -13.91 -4.55 -13.84
C GLU A 187 -12.84 -3.64 -14.47
N ASN A 188 -13.09 -2.33 -14.57
CA ASN A 188 -12.10 -1.39 -15.08
C ASN A 188 -10.87 -1.27 -14.17
N ALA A 189 -11.03 -1.48 -12.84
CA ALA A 189 -9.89 -1.52 -11.94
C ALA A 189 -9.08 -2.81 -12.14
N PHE A 190 -9.72 -3.96 -12.34
CA PHE A 190 -9.05 -5.23 -12.66
C PHE A 190 -8.30 -5.16 -13.99
N LYS A 191 -8.91 -4.58 -15.03
CA LYS A 191 -8.26 -4.33 -16.33
C LYS A 191 -7.04 -3.41 -16.18
N ARG A 192 -7.11 -2.39 -15.33
CA ARG A 192 -5.98 -1.48 -15.03
C ARG A 192 -4.83 -2.25 -14.38
N VAL A 193 -5.11 -3.08 -13.36
CA VAL A 193 -4.11 -3.96 -12.74
C VAL A 193 -3.47 -4.84 -13.80
N ALA A 194 -4.29 -5.55 -14.58
CA ALA A 194 -3.84 -6.47 -15.60
C ALA A 194 -2.93 -5.82 -16.66
N ARG A 195 -3.23 -4.58 -17.04
CA ARG A 195 -2.49 -3.86 -18.09
C ARG A 195 -1.22 -3.19 -17.59
N LEU A 196 -1.26 -2.56 -16.40
CA LEU A 196 -0.26 -1.58 -16.00
C LEU A 196 0.54 -1.97 -14.75
N ALA A 197 -0.01 -2.81 -13.86
CA ALA A 197 0.59 -3.05 -12.57
C ALA A 197 1.66 -4.15 -12.59
N ASP A 198 2.57 -4.09 -11.60
CA ASP A 198 3.53 -5.17 -11.31
C ASP A 198 3.00 -6.10 -10.21
N GLY A 199 1.96 -5.68 -9.49
CA GLY A 199 1.26 -6.45 -8.49
C GLY A 199 -0.12 -5.88 -8.19
N TRP A 200 -0.89 -6.60 -7.40
CA TRP A 200 -2.24 -6.25 -7.01
C TRP A 200 -2.39 -6.12 -5.51
N PHE A 201 -2.99 -5.02 -5.04
CA PHE A 201 -3.43 -4.87 -3.66
C PHE A 201 -4.95 -4.90 -3.55
N THR A 202 -5.44 -5.51 -2.47
CA THR A 202 -6.86 -5.47 -2.10
C THR A 202 -7.03 -5.19 -0.60
N SER A 203 -8.05 -4.43 -0.26
CA SER A 203 -8.52 -4.23 1.12
C SER A 203 -9.97 -4.68 1.31
N GLY A 204 -10.62 -5.11 0.24
CA GLY A 204 -12.04 -5.45 0.19
C GLY A 204 -12.38 -6.80 -0.41
N SER A 205 -11.39 -7.60 -0.80
CA SER A 205 -11.62 -8.95 -1.36
C SER A 205 -11.78 -9.98 -0.23
N ARG A 206 -12.92 -9.91 0.46
CA ARG A 206 -13.35 -10.84 1.52
C ARG A 206 -14.69 -11.47 1.14
N PRO A 207 -14.95 -12.72 1.44
CA PRO A 207 -14.03 -13.73 1.98
C PRO A 207 -12.95 -14.18 0.97
N VAL A 208 -12.16 -15.20 1.32
CA VAL A 208 -11.04 -15.70 0.51
C VAL A 208 -11.44 -16.13 -0.90
N GLU A 209 -12.63 -16.67 -1.06
CA GLU A 209 -13.20 -17.07 -2.36
C GLU A 209 -13.29 -15.86 -3.30
N LYS A 210 -13.68 -14.70 -2.78
CA LYS A 210 -13.73 -13.45 -3.55
C LYS A 210 -12.32 -12.99 -3.96
N PHE A 211 -11.33 -13.16 -3.09
CA PHE A 211 -9.94 -12.90 -3.43
C PHE A 211 -9.49 -13.80 -4.59
N ALA A 212 -9.74 -15.09 -4.52
CA ALA A 212 -9.41 -16.05 -5.57
C ALA A 212 -10.10 -15.72 -6.91
N ILE A 213 -11.40 -15.40 -6.86
CA ILE A 213 -12.17 -14.99 -8.05
C ILE A 213 -11.59 -13.71 -8.67
N ASN A 214 -11.33 -12.70 -7.87
CA ASN A 214 -10.77 -11.42 -8.36
C ASN A 214 -9.38 -11.63 -8.97
N ARG A 215 -8.54 -12.45 -8.34
CA ARG A 215 -7.21 -12.80 -8.86
C ARG A 215 -7.31 -13.51 -10.21
N SER A 216 -8.22 -14.48 -10.36
CA SER A 216 -8.46 -15.17 -11.63
C SER A 216 -8.95 -14.22 -12.73
N LYS A 217 -9.83 -13.28 -12.41
CA LYS A 217 -10.28 -12.25 -13.37
C LYS A 217 -9.12 -11.38 -13.85
N ILE A 218 -8.24 -10.94 -12.93
CA ILE A 218 -7.06 -10.15 -13.30
C ILE A 218 -6.15 -10.95 -14.24
N HIS A 219 -5.93 -12.24 -13.96
CA HIS A 219 -5.15 -13.10 -14.84
C HIS A 219 -5.78 -13.21 -16.24
N ALA A 220 -7.09 -13.46 -16.33
CA ALA A 220 -7.78 -13.54 -17.61
C ALA A 220 -7.63 -12.25 -18.43
N TYR A 221 -7.75 -11.08 -17.78
CA TYR A 221 -7.48 -9.81 -18.46
C TYR A 221 -6.00 -9.64 -18.84
N ALA A 222 -5.05 -10.08 -18.01
CA ALA A 222 -3.62 -9.97 -18.30
C ALA A 222 -3.25 -10.75 -19.58
N GLU A 223 -3.84 -11.91 -19.79
CA GLU A 223 -3.67 -12.68 -21.03
C GLU A 223 -4.10 -11.89 -22.27
N THR A 224 -5.21 -11.13 -22.19
CA THR A 224 -5.68 -10.28 -23.31
C THR A 224 -4.72 -9.13 -23.62
N TYR A 225 -3.87 -8.76 -22.68
CA TYR A 225 -2.80 -7.75 -22.84
C TYR A 225 -1.43 -8.37 -23.15
N GLY A 226 -1.37 -9.67 -23.48
CA GLY A 226 -0.14 -10.36 -23.82
C GLY A 226 0.74 -10.75 -22.63
N ARG A 227 0.25 -10.59 -21.40
CA ARG A 227 0.98 -10.91 -20.16
C ARG A 227 0.69 -12.35 -19.73
N ARG A 228 1.00 -13.30 -20.61
CA ARG A 228 0.85 -14.73 -20.33
C ARG A 228 1.85 -15.16 -19.25
N ASN A 229 1.43 -16.09 -18.39
CA ASN A 229 2.22 -16.63 -17.30
C ASN A 229 2.71 -15.57 -16.28
N TRP A 230 2.02 -14.44 -16.20
CA TRP A 230 2.33 -13.45 -15.17
C TRP A 230 2.04 -14.01 -13.79
N ASP A 231 3.09 -14.20 -13.00
CA ASP A 231 2.96 -14.53 -11.58
C ASP A 231 2.52 -13.27 -10.83
N LEU A 232 1.20 -13.03 -10.80
CA LEU A 232 0.58 -11.84 -10.21
C LEU A 232 0.90 -11.75 -8.70
N PRO A 233 1.91 -10.97 -8.27
CA PRO A 233 2.11 -10.68 -6.85
C PRO A 233 0.85 -10.05 -6.29
N SER A 234 0.31 -10.62 -5.21
CA SER A 234 -0.98 -10.22 -4.68
C SER A 234 -0.87 -9.93 -3.19
N GLY A 235 -1.26 -8.72 -2.78
CA GLY A 235 -1.18 -8.26 -1.41
C GLY A 235 -2.55 -7.96 -0.80
N ILE A 236 -2.68 -8.20 0.49
CA ILE A 236 -3.79 -7.68 1.29
C ILE A 236 -3.33 -6.53 2.16
N TYR A 237 -4.19 -5.52 2.31
CA TYR A 237 -4.07 -4.47 3.30
C TYR A 237 -5.16 -4.65 4.35
N ALA A 238 -4.79 -5.08 5.54
CA ALA A 238 -5.73 -5.42 6.61
C ALA A 238 -5.35 -4.76 7.94
N THR A 239 -6.34 -4.64 8.81
CA THR A 239 -6.20 -4.09 10.16
C THR A 239 -6.15 -5.23 11.16
N PHE A 240 -5.06 -5.31 11.93
CA PHE A 240 -4.78 -6.43 12.82
C PHE A 240 -4.89 -6.01 14.29
N ASN A 241 -5.47 -6.86 15.10
CA ASN A 241 -5.25 -6.92 16.55
C ASN A 241 -5.20 -8.38 16.97
N LEU A 242 -4.06 -8.80 17.49
CA LEU A 242 -3.83 -10.16 17.97
C LEU A 242 -3.73 -10.17 19.49
N ASN A 243 -4.41 -11.15 20.11
CA ASN A 243 -4.36 -11.39 21.54
C ASN A 243 -4.55 -12.91 21.78
N THR A 244 -4.03 -13.44 22.88
CA THR A 244 -4.27 -14.83 23.29
C THR A 244 -5.75 -15.11 23.56
N ASN A 245 -6.53 -14.08 23.89
CA ASN A 245 -7.97 -14.11 24.03
C ASN A 245 -8.63 -13.38 22.84
N ARG A 246 -9.46 -14.11 22.08
CA ARG A 246 -10.17 -13.60 20.89
C ARG A 246 -11.10 -12.43 21.22
N GLU A 247 -11.82 -12.49 22.32
CA GLU A 247 -12.77 -11.45 22.71
C GLU A 247 -12.04 -10.14 23.00
N LYS A 248 -10.92 -10.22 23.72
CA LYS A 248 -10.05 -9.07 23.96
C LYS A 248 -9.48 -8.50 22.67
N ALA A 249 -9.03 -9.34 21.73
CA ALA A 249 -8.56 -8.88 20.43
C ALA A 249 -9.64 -8.12 19.67
N MET A 250 -10.87 -8.61 19.69
CA MET A 250 -12.03 -7.95 19.07
C MET A 250 -12.36 -6.62 19.74
N GLU A 251 -12.40 -6.58 21.06
CA GLU A 251 -12.71 -5.37 21.83
C GLU A 251 -11.64 -4.29 21.62
N GLU A 252 -10.36 -4.62 21.85
CA GLU A 252 -9.22 -3.70 21.66
C GLU A 252 -9.14 -3.18 20.23
N GLY A 253 -9.25 -4.09 19.25
CA GLY A 253 -9.16 -3.75 17.83
C GLY A 253 -10.27 -2.82 17.37
N TRP A 254 -11.52 -3.08 17.76
CA TRP A 254 -12.63 -2.20 17.40
C TRP A 254 -12.60 -0.87 18.14
N LYS A 255 -12.21 -0.84 19.43
CA LYS A 255 -12.03 0.41 20.17
C LYS A 255 -11.00 1.28 19.45
N TRP A 256 -9.83 0.71 19.14
CA TRP A 256 -8.79 1.43 18.41
C TRP A 256 -9.29 1.93 17.04
N ALA A 257 -10.01 1.08 16.27
CA ALA A 257 -10.49 1.46 14.95
C ALA A 257 -11.48 2.64 15.01
N VAL A 258 -12.43 2.62 15.97
CA VAL A 258 -13.38 3.71 16.19
C VAL A 258 -12.64 5.01 16.52
N ASP A 259 -11.69 4.97 17.41
CA ASP A 259 -10.88 6.13 17.81
C ASP A 259 -10.00 6.64 16.65
N PHE A 260 -9.32 5.72 15.95
CA PHE A 260 -8.43 6.05 14.83
C PHE A 260 -9.18 6.65 13.64
N PHE A 261 -10.33 6.11 13.28
CA PHE A 261 -11.12 6.63 12.15
C PHE A 261 -12.08 7.74 12.57
N ARG A 262 -12.30 7.96 13.87
CA ARG A 262 -13.33 8.88 14.43
C ARG A 262 -14.71 8.63 13.80
N GLN A 263 -15.05 7.35 13.64
CA GLN A 263 -16.29 6.88 13.06
C GLN A 263 -16.92 5.79 13.92
N PRO A 264 -18.23 5.74 14.05
CA PRO A 264 -18.91 4.62 14.69
C PRO A 264 -18.54 3.29 13.99
N LYS A 265 -18.48 2.21 14.77
CA LYS A 265 -18.16 0.87 14.25
C LYS A 265 -19.03 0.49 13.03
N ALA A 266 -20.31 0.85 13.04
CA ALA A 266 -21.23 0.58 11.93
C ALA A 266 -20.79 1.17 10.58
N ASN A 267 -19.97 2.22 10.58
CA ASN A 267 -19.43 2.83 9.36
C ASN A 267 -18.08 2.20 8.93
N LEU A 268 -17.55 1.25 9.70
CA LEU A 268 -16.24 0.64 9.50
C LEU A 268 -16.30 -0.79 8.93
N ASP A 269 -17.47 -1.27 8.52
CA ASP A 269 -17.64 -2.62 7.93
C ASP A 269 -16.82 -2.86 6.66
N HIS A 270 -16.40 -1.77 6.01
CA HIS A 270 -15.53 -1.83 4.84
C HIS A 270 -14.07 -2.20 5.19
N LEU A 271 -13.66 -2.12 6.46
CA LEU A 271 -12.32 -2.47 6.87
C LEU A 271 -12.10 -3.98 6.78
N PHE A 272 -10.97 -4.37 6.19
CA PHE A 272 -10.49 -5.73 6.32
C PHE A 272 -9.83 -5.88 7.69
N THR A 273 -10.53 -6.48 8.64
CA THR A 273 -10.04 -6.70 10.00
C THR A 273 -9.64 -8.16 10.22
N ILE A 274 -8.52 -8.35 10.91
CA ILE A 274 -8.02 -9.65 11.39
C ILE A 274 -7.79 -9.47 12.89
N PHE A 275 -8.89 -9.60 13.66
CA PHE A 275 -8.91 -9.49 15.11
C PHE A 275 -9.15 -10.88 15.69
N GLY A 276 -8.21 -11.40 16.47
CA GLY A 276 -8.31 -12.73 17.02
C GLY A 276 -7.03 -13.25 17.65
N THR A 277 -6.94 -14.56 17.79
CA THR A 277 -5.72 -15.21 18.28
C THR A 277 -4.69 -15.37 17.16
N PRO A 278 -3.40 -15.57 17.48
CA PRO A 278 -2.40 -15.98 16.48
C PRO A 278 -2.84 -17.19 15.65
N ASP A 279 -3.52 -18.18 16.27
CA ASP A 279 -4.06 -19.35 15.56
C ASP A 279 -5.13 -18.98 14.53
N ASP A 280 -6.02 -18.05 14.86
CA ASP A 280 -7.04 -17.55 13.94
C ASP A 280 -6.39 -16.86 12.76
N CYS A 281 -5.37 -16.04 13.04
CA CYS A 281 -4.61 -15.30 12.02
C CYS A 281 -3.89 -16.26 11.08
N VAL A 282 -3.20 -17.27 11.61
CA VAL A 282 -2.50 -18.31 10.81
C VAL A 282 -3.49 -19.03 9.89
N ARG A 283 -4.63 -19.51 10.41
CA ARG A 283 -5.64 -20.21 9.58
C ARG A 283 -6.15 -19.33 8.46
N LEU A 284 -6.49 -18.07 8.77
CA LEU A 284 -7.02 -17.14 7.78
C LEU A 284 -5.96 -16.78 6.73
N LEU A 285 -4.76 -16.40 7.13
CA LEU A 285 -3.70 -16.04 6.19
C LEU A 285 -3.28 -17.24 5.33
N GLN A 286 -3.24 -18.47 5.89
CA GLN A 286 -2.93 -19.65 5.10
C GLN A 286 -3.94 -19.84 3.97
N SER A 287 -5.25 -19.66 4.23
CA SER A 287 -6.26 -19.79 3.17
C SER A 287 -6.07 -18.76 2.04
N TYR A 288 -5.63 -17.53 2.37
CA TYR A 288 -5.27 -16.53 1.36
C TYR A 288 -3.97 -16.86 0.62
N ILE A 289 -2.97 -17.43 1.30
CA ILE A 289 -1.71 -17.88 0.69
C ILE A 289 -2.00 -19.00 -0.31
N ASP A 290 -2.83 -19.95 0.05
CA ASP A 290 -3.25 -21.04 -0.84
C ASP A 290 -4.01 -20.51 -2.06
N ALA A 291 -4.74 -19.39 -1.90
CA ALA A 291 -5.39 -18.65 -3.01
C ALA A 291 -4.44 -17.73 -3.80
N GLY A 292 -3.16 -17.64 -3.42
CA GLY A 292 -2.14 -16.87 -4.15
C GLY A 292 -1.72 -15.55 -3.54
N LEU A 293 -1.96 -15.34 -2.24
CA LEU A 293 -1.43 -14.19 -1.50
C LEU A 293 0.11 -14.28 -1.39
N THR A 294 0.79 -13.18 -1.64
CA THR A 294 2.26 -13.07 -1.56
C THR A 294 2.74 -12.01 -0.58
N ALA A 295 1.88 -11.06 -0.20
CA ALA A 295 2.25 -10.01 0.73
C ALA A 295 1.10 -9.59 1.65
N VAL A 296 1.44 -9.25 2.89
CA VAL A 296 0.53 -8.72 3.91
C VAL A 296 1.01 -7.33 4.33
N VAL A 297 0.14 -6.33 4.23
CA VAL A 297 0.35 -5.00 4.83
C VAL A 297 -0.55 -4.88 6.04
N ALA A 298 0.06 -4.89 7.21
CA ALA A 298 -0.64 -4.84 8.48
C ALA A 298 -0.77 -3.39 8.98
N ARG A 299 -2.01 -2.91 9.16
CA ARG A 299 -2.29 -1.78 10.05
C ARG A 299 -2.52 -2.35 11.44
N LEU A 300 -1.74 -1.96 12.41
CA LEU A 300 -1.84 -2.48 13.77
C LEU A 300 -2.83 -1.67 14.59
N ALA A 301 -3.96 -2.27 14.93
CA ALA A 301 -5.04 -1.66 15.70
C ALA A 301 -4.78 -1.80 17.21
N SER A 302 -3.69 -1.20 17.69
CA SER A 302 -3.27 -1.26 19.08
C SER A 302 -2.43 -0.04 19.44
N SER A 303 -2.43 0.36 20.70
CA SER A 303 -1.44 1.28 21.25
C SER A 303 -0.10 0.60 21.54
N ASP A 304 -0.11 -0.71 21.73
CA ASP A 304 1.09 -1.54 21.90
C ASP A 304 1.48 -2.17 20.54
N VAL A 305 2.08 -1.31 19.69
CA VAL A 305 2.50 -1.67 18.33
C VAL A 305 3.62 -2.72 18.36
N GLU A 306 4.54 -2.63 19.32
CA GLU A 306 5.63 -3.60 19.47
C GLU A 306 5.10 -5.02 19.69
N ARG A 307 4.19 -5.19 20.65
CA ARG A 307 3.55 -6.50 20.89
C ARG A 307 2.89 -7.06 19.64
N GLN A 308 2.17 -6.23 18.90
CA GLN A 308 1.49 -6.66 17.67
C GLN A 308 2.49 -7.07 16.58
N MET A 309 3.58 -6.32 16.39
CA MET A 309 4.62 -6.70 15.43
C MET A 309 5.29 -8.02 15.80
N ARG A 310 5.60 -8.22 17.10
CA ARG A 310 6.18 -9.48 17.60
C ARG A 310 5.25 -10.65 17.36
N LEU A 311 3.97 -10.54 17.70
CA LEU A 311 2.99 -11.61 17.47
C LEU A 311 2.91 -11.99 15.98
N LEU A 312 2.92 -11.00 15.08
CA LEU A 312 2.91 -11.27 13.64
C LEU A 312 4.17 -11.97 13.15
N ILE A 313 5.36 -11.55 13.61
CA ILE A 313 6.63 -12.05 13.08
C ILE A 313 7.11 -13.30 13.81
N GLU A 314 6.92 -13.39 15.12
CA GLU A 314 7.44 -14.48 15.94
C GLU A 314 6.45 -15.64 16.07
N GLU A 315 5.12 -15.37 16.08
CA GLU A 315 4.11 -16.41 16.30
C GLU A 315 3.27 -16.74 15.05
N VAL A 316 3.05 -15.78 14.13
CA VAL A 316 2.23 -16.04 12.94
C VAL A 316 3.09 -16.42 11.73
N LYS A 317 4.02 -15.56 11.32
CA LYS A 317 4.83 -15.74 10.08
C LYS A 317 5.53 -17.10 10.00
N PRO A 318 6.18 -17.64 11.07
CA PRO A 318 6.91 -18.90 10.99
C PRO A 318 6.03 -20.15 10.80
N ARG A 319 4.74 -20.02 11.09
CA ARG A 319 3.77 -21.13 10.99
C ARG A 319 3.05 -21.17 9.63
N LEU A 320 3.27 -20.17 8.79
CA LEU A 320 2.70 -20.11 7.45
C LEU A 320 3.57 -20.91 6.47
N ARG A 321 2.90 -21.65 5.61
CA ARG A 321 3.56 -22.48 4.60
C ARG A 321 3.48 -21.77 3.24
N PRO A 322 4.53 -21.83 2.43
CA PRO A 322 4.44 -21.37 1.04
C PRO A 322 3.31 -22.10 0.31
N ARG A 323 2.73 -21.42 -0.68
CA ARG A 323 1.74 -22.04 -1.55
C ARG A 323 2.33 -23.29 -2.21
N ALA A 324 1.62 -24.41 -2.16
CA ALA A 324 1.93 -25.57 -2.97
C ALA A 324 1.83 -25.17 -4.47
N VAL A 325 2.87 -25.46 -5.24
CA VAL A 325 2.96 -25.18 -6.68
C VAL A 325 2.19 -26.25 -7.45
#